data_73acf3c2bfa048fbf4713d754de26f7f
#
_entry.id   73acf3c2bfa048fbf4713d754de26f7f
#
_cell.length_a   1.000
_cell.length_b   1.000
_cell.length_c   1.000
_cell.angle_alpha   90.00
_cell.angle_beta   90.00
_cell.angle_gamma   90.00
#
_symmetry.space_group_name_H-M   'P 1'
#
loop_
_entity.id
_entity.type
_entity.pdbx_description
1 polymer ?
#
loop_
_entity_poly.entity_id
_entity_poly.type
_entity_poly.pdbx_seq_one_letter_code
_entity_poly.pdbx_strand_id
1 'polypeptide(L)' 'MRTEFHNPEFMISSEVTQTDDGRWRVMLRDDDSGRTLDTVRFYSSEADALAYAEKLCL' A
#
# COMPACT_ATOMS: atom_id res chain seq x y z
N MET A 1 10.74 1.94 7.46
CA MET A 1 10.19 3.14 6.83
C MET A 1 8.87 2.80 6.16
N ARG A 2 7.90 3.68 6.26
CA ARG A 2 6.56 3.45 5.75
C ARG A 2 6.14 4.62 4.84
N THR A 3 5.59 4.28 3.69
CA THR A 3 5.07 5.27 2.74
C THR A 3 3.58 5.00 2.54
N GLU A 4 2.77 6.04 2.57
CA GLU A 4 1.33 5.95 2.39
C GLU A 4 0.87 6.83 1.25
N PHE A 5 -0.13 6.35 0.52
CA PHE A 5 -0.85 7.11 -0.49
C PHE A 5 -2.32 7.12 -0.11
N HIS A 6 -3.01 8.23 -0.40
CA HIS A 6 -4.42 8.39 -0.06
C HIS A 6 -5.20 8.80 -1.29
N ASN A 7 -6.41 8.28 -1.40
CA ASN A 7 -7.39 8.75 -2.37
C ASN A 7 -8.64 9.15 -1.61
N PRO A 8 -8.81 10.44 -1.28
CA PRO A 8 -9.94 10.89 -0.49
C PRO A 8 -11.28 10.76 -1.20
N GLU A 9 -11.27 10.75 -2.53
CA GLU A 9 -12.51 10.59 -3.30
C GLU A 9 -13.13 9.21 -3.07
N PHE A 10 -12.30 8.17 -3.01
CA PHE A 10 -12.79 6.81 -2.78
C PHE A 10 -12.57 6.35 -1.34
N MET A 11 -11.97 7.20 -0.50
CA MET A 11 -11.68 6.90 0.90
C MET A 11 -10.87 5.62 1.06
N ILE A 12 -9.83 5.51 0.27
CA ILE A 12 -8.89 4.38 0.33
C ILE A 12 -7.48 4.88 0.54
N SER A 13 -6.67 4.04 1.15
CA SER A 13 -5.24 4.29 1.33
C SER A 13 -4.46 3.06 0.95
N SER A 14 -3.28 3.27 0.39
CA SER A 14 -2.32 2.19 0.20
C SER A 14 -1.08 2.49 1.04
N GLU A 15 -0.44 1.44 1.52
CA GLU A 15 0.70 1.55 2.41
C GLU A 15 1.81 0.63 1.96
N VAL A 16 3.03 1.15 1.95
CA VAL A 16 4.23 0.36 1.63
C VAL A 16 5.12 0.31 2.85
N THR A 17 5.42 -0.89 3.31
CA THR A 17 6.34 -1.12 4.44
C THR A 17 7.37 -2.16 4.04
N GLN A 18 8.58 -2.03 4.58
CA GLN A 18 9.60 -3.05 4.40
C GLN A 18 9.42 -4.14 5.45
N THR A 19 9.49 -5.40 5.02
CA THR A 19 9.39 -6.54 5.93
C THR A 19 10.76 -6.88 6.52
N ASP A 20 10.76 -7.73 7.54
CA ASP A 20 11.99 -8.12 8.23
C ASP A 20 12.99 -8.84 7.31
N ASP A 21 12.49 -9.51 6.29
CA ASP A 21 13.33 -10.22 5.32
C ASP A 21 13.75 -9.34 4.12
N GLY A 22 13.46 -8.04 4.19
CA GLY A 22 13.90 -7.07 3.17
C GLY A 22 12.98 -6.90 1.99
N ARG A 23 11.83 -7.59 1.97
CA ARG A 23 10.84 -7.38 0.93
C ARG A 23 9.99 -6.15 1.23
N TRP A 24 9.23 -5.72 0.24
CA TRP A 24 8.34 -4.56 0.36
C TRP A 24 6.89 -5.02 0.25
N ARG A 25 6.12 -4.73 1.28
CA ARG A 25 4.72 -5.14 1.38
C ARG A 25 3.81 -3.97 1.04
N VAL A 26 2.85 -4.21 0.14
CA VAL A 26 1.83 -3.24 -0.22
C VAL A 26 0.48 -3.71 0.30
N MET A 27 -0.22 -2.83 1.02
CA MET A 27 -1.54 -3.09 1.58
C MET A 27 -2.50 -2.00 1.14
N LEU A 28 -3.74 -2.39 0.91
CA LEU A 28 -4.83 -1.46 0.61
C LEU A 28 -5.81 -1.46 1.79
N ARG A 29 -6.21 -0.28 2.22
CA ARG A 29 -7.09 -0.12 3.37
C ARG A 29 -8.25 0.80 3.04
N ASP A 30 -9.44 0.47 3.59
CA ASP A 30 -10.61 1.33 3.57
C ASP A 30 -10.47 2.34 4.71
N ASP A 31 -10.39 3.63 4.39
CA ASP A 31 -10.21 4.68 5.38
C ASP A 31 -11.46 4.88 6.25
N ASP A 32 -12.63 4.54 5.73
CA ASP A 32 -13.88 4.71 6.47
C ASP A 32 -13.97 3.71 7.63
N SER A 33 -13.67 2.46 7.38
CA SER A 33 -13.77 1.40 8.39
C SER A 33 -12.44 1.04 9.04
N GLY A 34 -11.33 1.42 8.43
CA GLY A 34 -10.00 1.02 8.87
C GLY A 34 -9.63 -0.41 8.49
N ARG A 35 -10.47 -1.10 7.71
CA ARG A 35 -10.24 -2.49 7.33
C ARG A 35 -9.32 -2.59 6.12
N THR A 36 -8.48 -3.61 6.11
CA THR A 36 -7.72 -3.96 4.91
C THR A 36 -8.70 -4.50 3.87
N LEU A 37 -8.78 -3.82 2.72
CA LEU A 37 -9.76 -4.16 1.70
C LEU A 37 -9.33 -5.31 0.83
N ASP A 38 -8.08 -5.32 0.45
CA ASP A 38 -7.66 -6.23 -0.59
C ASP A 38 -6.26 -6.73 -0.33
N THR A 39 -5.80 -7.44 -1.27
CA THR A 39 -4.64 -8.29 -1.26
C THR A 39 -3.38 -7.55 -0.83
N VAL A 40 -2.70 -8.15 0.09
CA VAL A 40 -1.33 -7.81 0.40
C VAL A 40 -0.47 -8.35 -0.74
N ARG A 41 0.39 -7.51 -1.29
CA ARG A 41 1.31 -7.91 -2.34
C ARG A 41 2.74 -7.58 -1.92
N PHE A 42 3.69 -8.45 -2.29
CA PHE A 42 5.08 -8.29 -1.94
C PHE A 42 5.93 -8.05 -3.19
N TYR A 43 6.94 -7.20 -3.03
CA TYR A 43 7.92 -6.91 -4.09
C TYR A 43 9.32 -6.99 -3.51
N SER A 44 10.29 -7.33 -4.34
CA SER A 44 11.69 -7.30 -3.96
C SER A 44 12.30 -5.91 -4.08
N SER A 45 11.63 -5.00 -4.77
CA SER A 45 12.11 -3.64 -5.05
C SER A 45 11.15 -2.61 -4.46
N GLU A 46 11.68 -1.61 -3.77
CA GLU A 46 10.89 -0.50 -3.26
C GLU A 46 10.21 0.27 -4.40
N ALA A 47 10.91 0.49 -5.49
CA ALA A 47 10.37 1.24 -6.62
C ALA A 47 9.13 0.55 -7.20
N ASP A 48 9.16 -0.77 -7.31
CA ASP A 48 8.02 -1.52 -7.81
C ASP A 48 6.84 -1.47 -6.84
N ALA A 49 7.12 -1.56 -5.55
CA ALA A 49 6.08 -1.49 -4.52
C ALA A 49 5.42 -0.11 -4.52
N LEU A 50 6.21 0.95 -4.59
CA LEU A 50 5.71 2.32 -4.62
C LEU A 50 4.86 2.58 -5.87
N ALA A 51 5.30 2.10 -7.02
CA ALA A 51 4.55 2.27 -8.26
C ALA A 51 3.18 1.58 -8.18
N TYR A 52 3.14 0.38 -7.63
CA TYR A 52 1.88 -0.35 -7.46
C TYR A 52 0.96 0.35 -6.45
N ALA A 53 1.51 0.77 -5.31
CA ALA A 53 0.72 1.45 -4.28
C ALA A 53 0.11 2.75 -4.79
N GLU A 54 0.88 3.53 -5.53
CA GLU A 54 0.39 4.76 -6.15
C GLU A 54 -0.74 4.47 -7.13
N LYS A 55 -0.57 3.44 -7.96
CA LYS A 55 -1.57 3.04 -8.94
C LYS A 55 -2.90 2.66 -8.28
N LEU A 56 -2.86 2.03 -7.11
CA LEU A 56 -4.07 1.65 -6.39
C LEU A 56 -4.89 2.86 -5.95
N CYS A 57 -4.24 4.01 -5.76
CA CYS A 57 -4.86 5.23 -5.28
C CYS A 57 -5.16 6.26 -6.38
N LEU A 58 -4.96 5.89 -7.63
CA LEU A 58 -5.26 6.82 -8.74
C LEU A 58 -6.73 6.85 -9.12
#